data_6ce4c9531830d2211f8afdf7b1a8e29d
#
_entry.id   6ce4c9531830d2211f8afdf7b1a8e29d
#
_cell.length_a   1.000
_cell.length_b   1.000
_cell.length_c   1.000
_cell.angle_alpha   90.00
_cell.angle_beta   90.00
_cell.angle_gamma   90.00
#
_symmetry.space_group_name_H-M   'P 1'
#
loop_
_entity.id
_entity.type
_entity.pdbx_description
1 polymer ?
#
loop_
_entity_poly.entity_id
_entity_poly.type
_entity_poly.pdbx_seq_one_letter_code
_entity_poly.pdbx_strand_id
1 'polypeptide(L)'
;MALQRRAAAKVPPQGAGKTLLGYLSGRFNYHSCDEWRNRILKGELSLNDEICTDPDRILQLNEMLEYHPEQLIEPAVCKDYRIIYEDDTLLVIDKPGNLPVHPAGPYFAHTLWALLKESGYENIHFVNRLDRETSGLMIAAKDAESAAKLNTTLPDMFKRYNAVIHGTFPDSMTADGYLITDTTSPIRKKQRFISCNEVENGFELPEKAVEVKTVFTLLKSNGKFSLLNAVLQTGRMHQIRATLHSLGYPVAGDKLYGLDEQFYRKLALDTLTFEDRQKLVLNRQALHCCEISFEHPVSNKKITLQSPIPLEMEEVVDLGKGKKPF
;
A
#
# COMPACT_ATOMS: atom_id res chain seq x y z
N MET A 1 7.10 -20.51 -16.53
CA MET A 1 5.79 -21.05 -16.11
C MET A 1 4.97 -19.89 -15.58
N ALA A 2 3.76 -19.65 -16.09
CA ALA A 2 2.89 -18.62 -15.53
C ALA A 2 2.58 -18.99 -14.06
N LEU A 3 2.83 -18.05 -13.13
CA LEU A 3 2.49 -18.21 -11.73
C LEU A 3 0.96 -18.37 -11.60
N GLN A 4 0.49 -19.58 -11.39
CA GLN A 4 -0.92 -19.84 -11.14
C GLN A 4 -1.25 -19.43 -9.70
N ARG A 5 -2.28 -18.59 -9.51
CA ARG A 5 -2.74 -18.18 -8.18
C ARG A 5 -3.34 -19.40 -7.47
N ARG A 6 -2.67 -19.87 -6.44
CA ARG A 6 -3.23 -20.78 -5.44
C ARG A 6 -3.36 -20.02 -4.12
N ALA A 7 -4.56 -19.82 -3.64
CA ALA A 7 -4.79 -19.34 -2.29
C ALA A 7 -5.03 -20.56 -1.40
N ALA A 8 -4.01 -20.96 -0.64
CA ALA A 8 -4.09 -22.10 0.27
C ALA A 8 -4.13 -21.63 1.72
N ALA A 9 -4.98 -22.23 2.53
CA ALA A 9 -5.05 -21.98 3.97
C ALA A 9 -5.54 -23.22 4.71
N LYS A 10 -4.92 -23.52 5.88
CA LYS A 10 -5.45 -24.53 6.78
C LYS A 10 -6.73 -23.99 7.44
N VAL A 11 -7.73 -24.85 7.54
CA VAL A 11 -8.97 -24.55 8.28
C VAL A 11 -8.64 -24.37 9.76
N PRO A 12 -8.83 -23.15 10.32
CA PRO A 12 -8.56 -22.88 11.73
C PRO A 12 -9.69 -23.42 12.64
N PRO A 13 -9.50 -23.44 13.97
CA PRO A 13 -10.55 -23.91 14.90
C PRO A 13 -11.91 -23.23 14.71
N GLN A 14 -11.94 -21.92 14.38
CA GLN A 14 -13.20 -21.18 14.16
C GLN A 14 -13.91 -21.56 12.84
N GLY A 15 -13.24 -22.27 11.95
CA GLY A 15 -13.76 -22.74 10.66
C GLY A 15 -14.25 -24.18 10.72
N ALA A 16 -13.72 -24.99 11.63
CA ALA A 16 -14.11 -26.37 11.81
C ALA A 16 -15.60 -26.47 12.24
N GLY A 17 -16.34 -27.40 11.65
CA GLY A 17 -17.75 -27.59 11.89
C GLY A 17 -18.68 -26.65 11.10
N LYS A 18 -18.15 -25.69 10.35
CA LYS A 18 -18.93 -24.85 9.43
C LYS A 18 -19.04 -25.50 8.06
N THR A 19 -20.09 -25.14 7.31
CA THR A 19 -20.15 -25.47 5.89
C THR A 19 -19.07 -24.71 5.12
N LEU A 20 -18.58 -25.27 4.02
CA LEU A 20 -17.59 -24.63 3.14
C LEU A 20 -18.08 -23.24 2.71
N LEU A 21 -19.33 -23.13 2.25
CA LEU A 21 -19.92 -21.85 1.87
C LEU A 21 -19.99 -20.85 3.03
N GLY A 22 -20.46 -21.31 4.21
CA GLY A 22 -20.57 -20.47 5.39
C GLY A 22 -19.22 -19.96 5.90
N TYR A 23 -18.18 -20.79 5.82
CA TYR A 23 -16.82 -20.39 6.16
C TYR A 23 -16.25 -19.37 5.19
N LEU A 24 -16.38 -19.62 3.88
CA LEU A 24 -15.87 -18.73 2.83
C LEU A 24 -16.55 -17.35 2.89
N SER A 25 -17.87 -17.33 2.94
CA SER A 25 -18.67 -16.08 2.98
C SER A 25 -18.41 -15.26 4.25
N GLY A 26 -18.18 -15.92 5.38
CA GLY A 26 -17.89 -15.22 6.63
C GLY A 26 -16.46 -14.73 6.78
N ARG A 27 -15.50 -15.34 6.09
CA ARG A 27 -14.06 -14.99 6.19
C ARG A 27 -13.57 -14.14 5.05
N PHE A 28 -14.05 -14.35 3.85
CA PHE A 28 -13.56 -13.73 2.62
C PHE A 28 -14.70 -12.94 1.95
N ASN A 29 -14.77 -11.67 2.29
CA ASN A 29 -15.84 -10.75 1.87
C ASN A 29 -15.61 -10.09 0.50
N TYR A 30 -14.62 -10.56 -0.27
CA TYR A 30 -14.36 -10.06 -1.63
C TYR A 30 -15.24 -10.74 -2.69
N HIS A 31 -15.98 -11.78 -2.32
CA HIS A 31 -17.05 -12.38 -3.09
C HIS A 31 -18.33 -12.43 -2.25
N SER A 32 -19.48 -12.25 -2.88
CA SER A 32 -20.79 -12.48 -2.27
C SER A 32 -21.01 -13.96 -1.97
N CYS A 33 -22.03 -14.27 -1.16
CA CYS A 33 -22.40 -15.66 -0.86
C CYS A 33 -22.75 -16.45 -2.13
N ASP A 34 -23.47 -15.81 -3.07
CA ASP A 34 -23.86 -16.44 -4.35
C ASP A 34 -22.66 -16.65 -5.29
N GLU A 35 -21.72 -15.72 -5.32
CA GLU A 35 -20.47 -15.87 -6.07
C GLU A 35 -19.63 -17.03 -5.50
N TRP A 36 -19.49 -17.15 -4.18
CA TRP A 36 -18.80 -18.28 -3.55
C TRP A 36 -19.49 -19.61 -3.87
N ARG A 37 -20.82 -19.66 -3.79
CA ARG A 37 -21.60 -20.84 -4.17
C ARG A 37 -21.31 -21.28 -5.61
N ASN A 38 -21.36 -20.34 -6.55
CA ASN A 38 -21.09 -20.62 -7.96
C ASN A 38 -19.67 -21.14 -8.20
N ARG A 39 -18.66 -20.61 -7.48
CA ARG A 39 -17.27 -21.05 -7.58
C ARG A 39 -17.05 -22.45 -7.02
N ILE A 40 -17.71 -22.79 -5.90
CA ILE A 40 -17.71 -24.14 -5.37
C ILE A 40 -18.29 -25.11 -6.38
N LEU A 41 -19.48 -24.81 -6.91
CA LEU A 41 -20.15 -25.66 -7.89
C LEU A 41 -19.34 -25.86 -9.19
N LYS A 42 -18.52 -24.87 -9.58
CA LYS A 42 -17.59 -24.96 -10.72
C LYS A 42 -16.32 -25.78 -10.43
N GLY A 43 -16.10 -26.21 -9.19
CA GLY A 43 -14.91 -26.96 -8.80
C GLY A 43 -13.64 -26.09 -8.67
N GLU A 44 -13.81 -24.78 -8.40
CA GLU A 44 -12.69 -23.88 -8.16
C GLU A 44 -12.10 -24.01 -6.74
N LEU A 45 -12.64 -24.89 -5.90
CA LEU A 45 -12.17 -25.17 -4.53
C LEU A 45 -11.71 -26.61 -4.40
N SER A 46 -10.64 -26.84 -3.65
CA SER A 46 -10.22 -28.17 -3.22
C SER A 46 -10.02 -28.24 -1.70
N LEU A 47 -10.23 -29.42 -1.15
CA LEU A 47 -9.96 -29.78 0.25
C LEU A 47 -8.97 -30.95 0.24
N ASN A 48 -7.78 -30.78 0.84
CA ASN A 48 -6.72 -31.77 0.86
C ASN A 48 -6.40 -32.32 -0.55
N ASP A 49 -6.23 -31.42 -1.54
CA ASP A 49 -5.98 -31.70 -2.97
C ASP A 49 -7.15 -32.32 -3.76
N GLU A 50 -8.32 -32.57 -3.12
CA GLU A 50 -9.51 -33.09 -3.80
C GLU A 50 -10.49 -31.95 -4.12
N ILE A 51 -10.95 -31.86 -5.38
CA ILE A 51 -11.93 -30.85 -5.81
C ILE A 51 -13.22 -31.06 -5.04
N CYS A 52 -13.70 -29.97 -4.42
CA CYS A 52 -14.95 -29.94 -3.67
C CYS A 52 -15.99 -29.07 -4.39
N THR A 53 -17.10 -29.70 -4.81
CA THR A 53 -18.22 -29.03 -5.48
C THR A 53 -19.46 -28.91 -4.58
N ASP A 54 -19.37 -29.35 -3.33
CA ASP A 54 -20.49 -29.32 -2.36
C ASP A 54 -20.37 -28.08 -1.45
N PRO A 55 -21.27 -27.08 -1.57
CA PRO A 55 -21.26 -25.90 -0.71
C PRO A 55 -21.56 -26.21 0.77
N ASP A 56 -22.24 -27.32 1.04
CA ASP A 56 -22.68 -27.72 2.39
C ASP A 56 -21.69 -28.68 3.05
N ARG A 57 -20.58 -29.03 2.38
CA ARG A 57 -19.47 -29.84 2.93
C ARG A 57 -18.99 -29.24 4.27
N ILE A 58 -19.06 -30.03 5.34
CA ILE A 58 -18.58 -29.62 6.66
C ILE A 58 -17.05 -29.68 6.72
N LEU A 59 -16.42 -28.55 7.05
CA LEU A 59 -14.97 -28.42 7.17
C LEU A 59 -14.45 -29.05 8.46
N GLN A 60 -13.29 -29.70 8.37
CA GLN A 60 -12.58 -30.27 9.53
C GLN A 60 -11.39 -29.39 9.90
N LEU A 61 -10.97 -29.47 11.16
CA LEU A 61 -9.79 -28.77 11.65
C LEU A 61 -8.54 -29.20 10.86
N ASN A 62 -7.73 -28.23 10.47
CA ASN A 62 -6.47 -28.42 9.71
C ASN A 62 -6.64 -28.99 8.29
N GLU A 63 -7.83 -29.17 7.76
CA GLU A 63 -7.98 -29.44 6.32
C GLU A 63 -7.29 -28.33 5.50
N MET A 64 -6.60 -28.71 4.45
CA MET A 64 -6.01 -27.76 3.51
C MET A 64 -7.08 -27.34 2.50
N LEU A 65 -7.55 -26.10 2.64
CA LEU A 65 -8.48 -25.48 1.69
C LEU A 65 -7.67 -24.70 0.66
N GLU A 66 -7.89 -24.99 -0.61
CA GLU A 66 -7.28 -24.26 -1.71
C GLU A 66 -8.36 -23.69 -2.64
N TYR A 67 -8.09 -22.50 -3.18
CA TYR A 67 -8.94 -21.83 -4.15
C TYR A 67 -8.16 -21.66 -5.46
N HIS A 68 -8.71 -22.20 -6.56
CA HIS A 68 -8.13 -22.24 -7.90
C HIS A 68 -9.05 -21.49 -8.89
N PRO A 69 -9.08 -20.16 -8.91
CA PRO A 69 -9.93 -19.43 -9.84
C PRO A 69 -9.53 -19.68 -11.28
N GLU A 70 -10.51 -19.98 -12.14
CA GLU A 70 -10.29 -20.32 -13.54
C GLU A 70 -9.62 -19.24 -14.38
N GLN A 71 -9.92 -17.98 -14.15
CA GLN A 71 -9.20 -16.82 -14.69
C GLN A 71 -9.47 -15.60 -13.81
N LEU A 72 -8.48 -15.14 -13.07
CA LEU A 72 -8.50 -13.80 -12.51
C LEU A 72 -7.85 -12.85 -13.53
N ILE A 73 -8.67 -12.04 -14.19
CA ILE A 73 -8.16 -10.89 -14.94
C ILE A 73 -7.66 -9.90 -13.89
N GLU A 74 -6.35 -9.90 -13.65
CA GLU A 74 -5.73 -8.94 -12.75
C GLU A 74 -5.75 -7.55 -13.39
N PRO A 75 -6.08 -6.51 -12.63
CA PRO A 75 -6.01 -5.15 -13.16
C PRO A 75 -4.61 -4.83 -13.68
N ALA A 76 -4.54 -3.99 -14.70
CA ALA A 76 -3.28 -3.54 -15.27
C ALA A 76 -2.46 -2.74 -14.23
N VAL A 77 -1.14 -2.96 -14.24
CA VAL A 77 -0.17 -2.27 -13.38
C VAL A 77 0.97 -1.69 -14.21
N CYS A 78 1.70 -0.73 -13.64
CA CYS A 78 2.96 -0.30 -14.21
C CYS A 78 4.06 -1.30 -13.84
N LYS A 79 4.73 -1.90 -14.82
CA LYS A 79 5.79 -2.90 -14.60
C LYS A 79 7.21 -2.32 -14.68
N ASP A 80 7.34 -1.00 -14.89
CA ASP A 80 8.61 -0.32 -15.18
C ASP A 80 9.37 0.00 -13.88
N TYR A 81 9.62 -1.03 -13.04
CA TYR A 81 10.49 -0.87 -11.88
C TYR A 81 11.97 -0.86 -12.32
N ARG A 82 12.82 -0.22 -11.54
CA ARG A 82 14.27 -0.17 -11.79
C ARG A 82 15.03 -0.64 -10.57
N ILE A 83 16.09 -1.42 -10.78
CA ILE A 83 17.06 -1.75 -9.73
C ILE A 83 18.08 -0.62 -9.71
N ILE A 84 18.17 0.12 -8.59
CA ILE A 84 19.05 1.28 -8.41
C ILE A 84 20.37 0.87 -7.76
N TYR A 85 20.33 -0.19 -6.94
CA TYR A 85 21.49 -0.77 -6.30
C TYR A 85 21.26 -2.28 -6.15
N GLU A 86 22.33 -3.03 -6.34
CA GLU A 86 22.34 -4.48 -6.16
C GLU A 86 23.73 -4.95 -5.72
N ASP A 87 23.75 -5.87 -4.75
CA ASP A 87 24.92 -6.67 -4.40
C ASP A 87 24.49 -8.11 -4.05
N ASP A 88 25.37 -8.87 -3.40
CA ASP A 88 25.09 -10.27 -3.04
C ASP A 88 23.98 -10.43 -1.99
N THR A 89 23.69 -9.38 -1.21
CA THR A 89 22.81 -9.44 -0.03
C THR A 89 21.50 -8.69 -0.18
N LEU A 90 21.46 -7.63 -0.98
CA LEU A 90 20.27 -6.78 -1.10
C LEU A 90 20.08 -6.14 -2.49
N LEU A 91 18.84 -5.70 -2.72
CA LEU A 91 18.43 -4.85 -3.83
C LEU A 91 17.85 -3.55 -3.27
N VAL A 92 18.10 -2.43 -3.95
CA VAL A 92 17.28 -1.23 -3.81
C VAL A 92 16.55 -0.98 -5.12
N ILE A 93 15.25 -0.90 -5.03
CA ILE A 93 14.33 -0.87 -6.16
C ILE A 93 13.63 0.49 -6.18
N ASP A 94 13.63 1.16 -7.32
CA ASP A 94 12.75 2.28 -7.60
C ASP A 94 11.44 1.73 -8.18
N LYS A 95 10.42 1.65 -7.33
CA LYS A 95 9.12 1.11 -7.67
C LYS A 95 8.27 2.18 -8.36
N PRO A 96 7.65 1.90 -9.51
CA PRO A 96 6.68 2.83 -10.11
C PRO A 96 5.41 2.93 -9.25
N GLY A 97 4.64 3.99 -9.47
CA GLY A 97 3.26 4.04 -8.98
C GLY A 97 2.38 2.98 -9.66
N ASN A 98 1.24 2.65 -9.05
CA ASN A 98 0.31 1.62 -9.52
C ASN A 98 0.95 0.22 -9.69
N LEU A 99 1.85 -0.16 -8.78
CA LEU A 99 2.38 -1.52 -8.66
C LEU A 99 2.30 -1.99 -7.20
N PRO A 100 1.46 -2.97 -6.86
CA PRO A 100 1.44 -3.58 -5.53
C PRO A 100 2.78 -4.26 -5.24
N VAL A 101 3.21 -4.24 -3.97
CA VAL A 101 4.47 -4.92 -3.57
C VAL A 101 4.27 -6.42 -3.44
N HIS A 102 3.20 -6.84 -2.76
CA HIS A 102 2.86 -8.24 -2.49
C HIS A 102 1.49 -8.60 -3.05
N PRO A 103 1.22 -9.89 -3.26
CA PRO A 103 -0.12 -10.38 -3.55
C PRO A 103 -1.14 -9.88 -2.53
N ALA A 104 -2.18 -9.19 -3.00
CA ALA A 104 -3.27 -8.68 -2.19
C ALA A 104 -4.50 -8.34 -3.06
N GLY A 105 -5.70 -8.65 -2.57
CA GLY A 105 -6.94 -8.42 -3.32
C GLY A 105 -6.91 -9.10 -4.70
N PRO A 106 -7.19 -8.36 -5.80
CA PRO A 106 -7.19 -8.96 -7.14
C PRO A 106 -5.79 -9.16 -7.74
N TYR A 107 -4.72 -8.71 -7.07
CA TYR A 107 -3.35 -8.76 -7.58
C TYR A 107 -2.60 -9.99 -7.05
N PHE A 108 -1.97 -10.76 -7.95
CA PHE A 108 -1.08 -11.86 -7.64
C PHE A 108 0.18 -11.82 -8.53
N ALA A 109 0.04 -12.07 -9.84
CA ALA A 109 1.13 -11.96 -10.80
C ALA A 109 1.51 -10.50 -11.09
N HIS A 110 0.54 -9.59 -11.01
CA HIS A 110 0.77 -8.15 -11.18
C HIS A 110 1.25 -7.51 -9.86
N THR A 111 2.35 -8.02 -9.29
CA THR A 111 2.99 -7.48 -8.07
C THR A 111 4.50 -7.39 -8.25
N LEU A 112 5.16 -6.49 -7.53
CA LEU A 112 6.62 -6.38 -7.57
C LEU A 112 7.28 -7.71 -7.18
N TRP A 113 6.73 -8.40 -6.19
CA TRP A 113 7.19 -9.73 -5.77
C TRP A 113 7.18 -10.75 -6.91
N ALA A 114 6.09 -10.81 -7.67
CA ALA A 114 5.97 -11.75 -8.79
C ALA A 114 6.92 -11.38 -9.94
N LEU A 115 7.01 -10.09 -10.28
CA LEU A 115 7.92 -9.59 -11.31
C LEU A 115 9.39 -9.87 -10.99
N LEU A 116 9.80 -9.71 -9.72
CA LEU A 116 11.16 -10.04 -9.28
C LEU A 116 11.41 -11.55 -9.39
N LYS A 117 10.45 -12.39 -9.01
CA LYS A 117 10.57 -13.84 -9.21
C LYS A 117 10.70 -14.23 -10.67
N GLU A 118 9.91 -13.64 -11.57
CA GLU A 118 10.03 -13.83 -13.01
C GLU A 118 11.39 -13.39 -13.54
N SER A 119 12.03 -12.41 -12.91
CA SER A 119 13.38 -11.93 -13.21
C SER A 119 14.50 -12.76 -12.55
N GLY A 120 14.17 -13.88 -11.88
CA GLY A 120 15.15 -14.82 -11.29
C GLY A 120 15.48 -14.57 -9.81
N TYR A 121 14.83 -13.64 -9.14
CA TYR A 121 15.02 -13.42 -7.71
C TYR A 121 14.07 -14.31 -6.89
N GLU A 122 14.50 -15.51 -6.55
CA GLU A 122 13.64 -16.50 -5.88
C GLU A 122 13.38 -16.17 -4.39
N ASN A 123 14.40 -15.69 -3.67
CA ASN A 123 14.39 -15.49 -2.22
C ASN A 123 14.44 -14.00 -1.88
N ILE A 124 13.34 -13.26 -2.11
CA ILE A 124 13.27 -11.83 -1.83
C ILE A 124 12.45 -11.55 -0.58
N HIS A 125 13.04 -10.78 0.33
CA HIS A 125 12.45 -10.32 1.59
C HIS A 125 12.38 -8.78 1.58
N PHE A 126 11.20 -8.20 1.36
CA PHE A 126 11.04 -6.74 1.42
C PHE A 126 11.20 -6.23 2.85
N VAL A 127 12.11 -5.29 3.05
CA VAL A 127 12.42 -4.68 4.35
C VAL A 127 11.43 -3.56 4.66
N ASN A 128 11.08 -2.75 3.68
CA ASN A 128 10.05 -1.73 3.78
C ASN A 128 8.98 -1.93 2.70
N ARG A 129 7.84 -1.27 2.86
CA ARG A 129 6.74 -1.35 1.91
C ARG A 129 6.28 0.04 1.51
N LEU A 130 5.86 0.15 0.26
CA LEU A 130 5.12 1.29 -0.26
C LEU A 130 3.70 0.85 -0.63
N ASP A 131 2.75 1.77 -0.55
CA ASP A 131 1.41 1.54 -1.07
C ASP A 131 1.45 1.28 -2.58
N ARG A 132 0.42 0.65 -3.14
CA ARG A 132 0.33 0.37 -4.58
C ARG A 132 0.61 1.61 -5.42
N GLU A 133 0.00 2.74 -5.07
CA GLU A 133 0.08 3.99 -5.83
C GLU A 133 1.27 4.88 -5.45
N THR A 134 1.94 4.62 -4.33
CA THR A 134 3.19 5.30 -3.96
C THR A 134 4.33 4.77 -4.80
N SER A 135 5.15 5.67 -5.36
CA SER A 135 6.37 5.34 -6.10
C SER A 135 7.62 5.58 -5.26
N GLY A 136 8.78 5.13 -5.77
CA GLY A 136 10.10 5.42 -5.21
C GLY A 136 10.79 4.24 -4.55
N LEU A 137 11.76 4.56 -3.72
CA LEU A 137 12.77 3.61 -3.24
C LEU A 137 12.24 2.62 -2.21
N MET A 138 12.58 1.35 -2.44
CA MET A 138 12.32 0.22 -1.55
C MET A 138 13.56 -0.65 -1.42
N ILE A 139 13.74 -1.26 -0.24
CA ILE A 139 14.82 -2.21 0.04
C ILE A 139 14.24 -3.63 0.10
N ALA A 140 14.94 -4.55 -0.54
CA ALA A 140 14.68 -5.97 -0.47
C ALA A 140 15.98 -6.73 -0.19
N ALA A 141 16.00 -7.61 0.80
CA ALA A 141 17.12 -8.49 1.06
C ALA A 141 16.98 -9.78 0.22
N LYS A 142 18.13 -10.35 -0.18
CA LYS A 142 18.20 -11.59 -0.95
C LYS A 142 18.20 -12.85 -0.08
N ASP A 143 18.34 -12.68 1.24
CA ASP A 143 18.32 -13.74 2.23
C ASP A 143 17.63 -13.31 3.53
N ALA A 144 17.24 -14.28 4.35
CA ALA A 144 16.50 -14.05 5.58
C ALA A 144 17.37 -13.41 6.70
N GLU A 145 18.68 -13.68 6.74
CA GLU A 145 19.58 -13.12 7.75
C GLU A 145 19.77 -11.61 7.54
N SER A 146 20.06 -11.21 6.29
CA SER A 146 20.16 -9.81 5.88
C SER A 146 18.83 -9.06 6.12
N ALA A 147 17.70 -9.70 5.82
CA ALA A 147 16.38 -9.16 6.12
C ALA A 147 16.17 -8.93 7.61
N ALA A 148 16.52 -9.87 8.45
CA ALA A 148 16.40 -9.74 9.90
C ALA A 148 17.25 -8.59 10.45
N LYS A 149 18.50 -8.45 10.00
CA LYS A 149 19.37 -7.33 10.39
C LYS A 149 18.80 -5.98 9.97
N LEU A 150 18.37 -5.84 8.71
CA LEU A 150 17.77 -4.61 8.20
C LEU A 150 16.45 -4.26 8.91
N ASN A 151 15.64 -5.25 9.29
CA ASN A 151 14.42 -5.02 10.05
C ASN A 151 14.68 -4.49 11.46
N THR A 152 15.80 -4.88 12.08
CA THR A 152 16.20 -4.36 13.39
C THR A 152 16.57 -2.88 13.34
N THR A 153 17.22 -2.43 12.25
CA THR A 153 17.63 -1.03 12.05
C THR A 153 16.58 -0.20 11.28
N LEU A 154 15.47 -0.81 10.88
CA LEU A 154 14.40 -0.13 10.11
C LEU A 154 13.84 1.13 10.79
N PRO A 155 13.69 1.21 12.13
CA PRO A 155 13.26 2.45 12.81
C PRO A 155 14.23 3.62 12.59
N ASP A 156 15.54 3.34 12.53
CA ASP A 156 16.60 4.35 12.41
C ASP A 156 16.91 4.71 10.94
N MET A 157 16.30 4.00 10.01
CA MET A 157 16.49 4.24 8.59
C MET A 157 15.90 5.60 8.19
N PHE A 158 16.75 6.46 7.62
CA PHE A 158 16.27 7.72 7.05
C PHE A 158 15.42 7.49 5.81
N LYS A 159 14.26 8.13 5.77
CA LYS A 159 13.33 8.10 4.63
C LYS A 159 12.77 9.48 4.38
N ARG A 160 12.96 9.98 3.15
CA ARG A 160 12.39 11.23 2.68
C ARG A 160 11.46 10.96 1.50
N TYR A 161 10.33 11.64 1.53
CA TYR A 161 9.31 11.56 0.49
C TYR A 161 9.06 12.93 -0.11
N ASN A 162 8.70 12.96 -1.38
CA ASN A 162 8.05 14.10 -2.00
C ASN A 162 6.54 13.85 -2.02
N ALA A 163 5.76 14.86 -1.67
CA ALA A 163 4.30 14.84 -1.73
C ALA A 163 3.79 16.10 -2.42
N VAL A 164 2.84 15.96 -3.35
CA VAL A 164 2.07 17.10 -3.87
C VAL A 164 0.72 17.12 -3.18
N ILE A 165 0.37 18.26 -2.61
CA ILE A 165 -0.86 18.48 -1.85
C ILE A 165 -1.74 19.54 -2.50
N HIS A 166 -3.02 19.53 -2.17
CA HIS A 166 -3.94 20.64 -2.48
C HIS A 166 -3.69 21.80 -1.49
N GLY A 167 -3.70 23.02 -2.02
CA GLY A 167 -3.56 24.24 -1.24
C GLY A 167 -2.12 24.73 -1.04
N THR A 168 -2.00 25.80 -0.28
CA THR A 168 -0.73 26.42 0.09
C THR A 168 -0.31 25.94 1.47
N PHE A 169 0.92 25.41 1.56
CA PHE A 169 1.49 24.89 2.82
C PHE A 169 2.41 25.94 3.46
N PRO A 170 2.52 26.03 4.80
CA PRO A 170 3.52 26.86 5.44
C PRO A 170 4.95 26.39 5.10
N ASP A 171 5.96 27.23 5.31
CA ASP A 171 7.36 26.91 4.98
C ASP A 171 7.83 25.57 5.57
N SER A 172 7.43 25.30 6.82
CA SER A 172 7.67 24.02 7.48
C SER A 172 6.61 23.71 8.53
N MET A 173 6.43 22.43 8.85
CA MET A 173 5.54 21.94 9.91
C MET A 173 6.05 20.62 10.45
N THR A 174 6.11 20.47 11.75
CA THR A 174 6.31 19.17 12.41
C THR A 174 4.95 18.65 12.89
N ALA A 175 4.54 17.51 12.34
CA ALA A 175 3.36 16.77 12.80
C ALA A 175 3.83 15.70 13.79
N ASP A 176 3.56 15.93 15.05
CA ASP A 176 3.85 15.05 16.19
C ASP A 176 2.53 14.64 16.83
N GLY A 177 2.27 13.34 16.98
CA GLY A 177 0.99 12.84 17.46
C GLY A 177 0.77 11.36 17.22
N TYR A 178 -0.47 11.00 16.95
CA TYR A 178 -0.91 9.61 16.90
C TYR A 178 -1.74 9.31 15.65
N LEU A 179 -1.59 8.11 15.09
CA LEU A 179 -2.54 7.54 14.14
C LEU A 179 -3.51 6.63 14.87
N ILE A 180 -4.80 6.85 14.61
CA ILE A 180 -5.89 6.02 15.10
C ILE A 180 -6.74 5.54 13.93
N THR A 181 -7.52 4.48 14.10
CA THR A 181 -8.52 4.09 13.11
C THR A 181 -9.59 5.16 13.01
N ASP A 182 -9.90 5.61 11.79
CA ASP A 182 -10.99 6.56 11.54
C ASP A 182 -12.34 5.83 11.61
N THR A 183 -12.97 5.90 12.78
CA THR A 183 -14.29 5.27 13.03
C THR A 183 -15.44 6.00 12.35
N THR A 184 -15.24 7.20 11.83
CA THR A 184 -16.26 7.97 11.10
C THR A 184 -16.35 7.57 9.64
N SER A 185 -15.29 6.93 9.10
CA SER A 185 -15.25 6.44 7.74
C SER A 185 -15.79 5.01 7.63
N PRO A 186 -16.58 4.67 6.58
CA PRO A 186 -16.98 3.30 6.29
C PRO A 186 -15.81 2.44 5.79
N ILE A 187 -14.65 3.02 5.52
CA ILE A 187 -13.47 2.32 4.99
C ILE A 187 -12.57 1.87 6.13
N ARG A 188 -12.72 0.62 6.54
CA ARG A 188 -12.09 0.01 7.73
C ARG A 188 -10.57 0.31 7.91
N LYS A 189 -9.82 0.46 6.83
CA LYS A 189 -8.36 0.71 6.89
C LYS A 189 -7.98 2.18 6.99
N LYS A 190 -8.94 3.11 6.91
CA LYS A 190 -8.66 4.54 6.99
C LYS A 190 -8.18 4.91 8.40
N GLN A 191 -7.13 5.73 8.44
CA GLN A 191 -6.53 6.25 9.66
C GLN A 191 -6.85 7.75 9.78
N ARG A 192 -6.85 8.25 11.00
CA ARG A 192 -6.92 9.67 11.32
C ARG A 192 -5.71 10.04 12.17
N PHE A 193 -5.09 11.17 11.89
CA PHE A 193 -4.04 11.75 12.73
C PHE A 193 -4.68 12.62 13.82
N ILE A 194 -4.16 12.46 15.03
CA ILE A 194 -4.48 13.27 16.22
C ILE A 194 -3.16 13.86 16.70
N SER A 195 -3.07 15.19 16.77
CA SER A 195 -1.88 15.88 17.24
C SER A 195 -1.68 15.74 18.76
N CYS A 196 -0.44 15.87 19.23
CA CYS A 196 -0.16 15.95 20.67
C CYS A 196 -0.97 17.06 21.34
N ASN A 197 -1.16 18.19 20.68
CA ASN A 197 -1.96 19.30 21.19
C ASN A 197 -3.45 18.94 21.38
N GLU A 198 -4.06 18.13 20.48
CA GLU A 198 -5.43 17.63 20.68
C GLU A 198 -5.53 16.72 21.90
N VAL A 199 -4.52 15.88 22.13
CA VAL A 199 -4.44 14.99 23.31
C VAL A 199 -4.28 15.82 24.60
N GLU A 200 -3.42 16.81 24.61
CA GLU A 200 -3.23 17.74 25.74
C GLU A 200 -4.51 18.54 26.06
N ASN A 201 -5.32 18.80 25.03
CA ASN A 201 -6.63 19.46 25.18
C ASN A 201 -7.78 18.47 25.46
N GLY A 202 -7.48 17.22 25.84
CA GLY A 202 -8.46 16.27 26.38
C GLY A 202 -9.00 15.25 25.37
N PHE A 203 -8.37 15.09 24.19
CA PHE A 203 -8.73 13.97 23.31
C PHE A 203 -8.25 12.66 23.92
N GLU A 204 -9.17 11.74 24.18
CA GLU A 204 -8.86 10.40 24.70
C GLU A 204 -8.39 9.47 23.56
N LEU A 205 -7.15 9.01 23.66
CA LEU A 205 -6.59 8.08 22.69
C LEU A 205 -7.15 6.67 22.89
N PRO A 206 -7.56 5.97 21.80
CA PRO A 206 -7.89 4.57 21.89
C PRO A 206 -6.64 3.72 22.17
N GLU A 207 -6.81 2.54 22.79
CA GLU A 207 -5.73 1.61 23.14
C GLU A 207 -4.76 1.29 21.99
N LYS A 208 -5.27 1.30 20.75
CA LYS A 208 -4.50 0.98 19.53
C LYS A 208 -3.94 2.22 18.83
N ALA A 209 -3.88 3.36 19.50
CA ALA A 209 -3.22 4.54 18.96
C ALA A 209 -1.73 4.28 18.75
N VAL A 210 -1.19 4.72 17.62
CA VAL A 210 0.22 4.51 17.27
C VAL A 210 0.91 5.86 17.10
N GLU A 211 1.95 6.09 17.88
CA GLU A 211 2.75 7.30 17.81
C GLU A 211 3.40 7.47 16.43
N VAL A 212 3.34 8.71 15.92
CA VAL A 212 3.90 9.08 14.62
C VAL A 212 4.51 10.49 14.67
N LYS A 213 5.61 10.65 13.92
CA LYS A 213 6.23 11.95 13.75
C LYS A 213 6.74 12.13 12.32
N THR A 214 6.37 13.26 11.72
CA THR A 214 6.77 13.63 10.35
C THR A 214 7.13 15.12 10.30
N VAL A 215 8.26 15.43 9.68
CA VAL A 215 8.66 16.80 9.40
C VAL A 215 8.34 17.11 7.94
N PHE A 216 7.52 18.11 7.71
CA PHE A 216 7.18 18.60 6.37
C PHE A 216 7.91 19.93 6.09
N THR A 217 8.43 20.09 4.87
CA THR A 217 9.06 21.32 4.40
C THR A 217 8.54 21.65 3.00
N LEU A 218 8.09 22.87 2.80
CA LEU A 218 7.66 23.38 1.50
C LEU A 218 8.86 23.48 0.56
N LEU A 219 8.76 22.92 -0.63
CA LEU A 219 9.74 23.08 -1.70
C LEU A 219 9.27 24.12 -2.74
N LYS A 220 7.99 24.04 -3.11
CA LYS A 220 7.42 24.87 -4.17
C LYS A 220 5.91 24.97 -4.01
N SER A 221 5.33 26.11 -4.35
CA SER A 221 3.87 26.29 -4.41
C SER A 221 3.48 27.15 -5.62
N ASN A 222 2.33 26.84 -6.22
CA ASN A 222 1.69 27.68 -7.24
C ASN A 222 0.38 28.31 -6.75
N GLY A 223 0.12 28.27 -5.44
CA GLY A 223 -1.11 28.76 -4.80
C GLY A 223 -2.27 27.78 -4.80
N LYS A 224 -2.32 26.83 -5.74
CA LYS A 224 -3.34 25.77 -5.81
C LYS A 224 -2.82 24.42 -5.31
N PHE A 225 -1.55 24.15 -5.56
CA PHE A 225 -0.82 22.95 -5.14
C PHE A 225 0.51 23.33 -4.51
N SER A 226 0.97 22.53 -3.58
CA SER A 226 2.29 22.64 -2.98
C SER A 226 3.04 21.31 -3.08
N LEU A 227 4.33 21.38 -3.43
CA LEU A 227 5.27 20.27 -3.38
C LEU A 227 6.01 20.32 -2.06
N LEU A 228 6.01 19.24 -1.31
CA LEU A 228 6.63 19.13 0.00
C LEU A 228 7.72 18.06 0.02
N ASN A 229 8.72 18.26 0.86
CA ASN A 229 9.48 17.18 1.46
C ASN A 229 8.76 16.71 2.74
N ALA A 230 8.70 15.38 2.95
CA ALA A 230 8.24 14.75 4.17
C ALA A 230 9.33 13.81 4.68
N VAL A 231 9.94 14.13 5.82
CA VAL A 231 10.94 13.28 6.50
C VAL A 231 10.23 12.51 7.60
N LEU A 232 10.26 11.18 7.48
CA LEU A 232 9.65 10.28 8.47
C LEU A 232 10.62 9.98 9.60
N GLN A 233 10.18 10.18 10.85
CA GLN A 233 10.84 9.66 12.05
C GLN A 233 10.22 8.31 12.50
N THR A 234 9.04 7.99 11.99
CA THR A 234 8.35 6.70 12.14
C THR A 234 7.83 6.25 10.77
N GLY A 235 7.56 4.97 10.57
CA GLY A 235 7.12 4.44 9.27
C GLY A 235 5.83 3.62 9.38
N ARG A 236 4.70 4.27 9.77
CA ARG A 236 3.41 3.59 9.92
C ARG A 236 2.60 3.60 8.64
N MET A 237 1.69 2.63 8.54
CA MET A 237 0.80 2.50 7.38
C MET A 237 0.04 3.81 7.12
N HIS A 238 0.09 4.29 5.88
CA HIS A 238 -0.58 5.52 5.43
C HIS A 238 -0.17 6.82 6.16
N GLN A 239 0.92 6.83 6.93
CA GLN A 239 1.29 7.92 7.85
C GLN A 239 1.22 9.29 7.20
N ILE A 240 1.99 9.54 6.14
CA ILE A 240 2.04 10.86 5.45
C ILE A 240 0.64 11.26 4.97
N ARG A 241 -0.07 10.34 4.33
CA ARG A 241 -1.38 10.57 3.71
C ARG A 241 -2.44 10.92 4.74
N ALA A 242 -2.55 10.13 5.82
CA ALA A 242 -3.50 10.36 6.90
C ALA A 242 -3.18 11.65 7.67
N THR A 243 -1.90 11.90 7.95
CA THR A 243 -1.45 13.12 8.63
C THR A 243 -1.81 14.37 7.83
N LEU A 244 -1.40 14.42 6.55
CA LEU A 244 -1.69 15.58 5.68
C LEU A 244 -3.20 15.80 5.50
N HIS A 245 -3.98 14.73 5.33
CA HIS A 245 -5.44 14.83 5.24
C HIS A 245 -6.06 15.42 6.51
N SER A 246 -5.67 14.93 7.70
CA SER A 246 -6.19 15.41 8.99
C SER A 246 -5.80 16.86 9.26
N LEU A 247 -4.65 17.31 8.74
CA LEU A 247 -4.19 18.70 8.82
C LEU A 247 -4.85 19.64 7.78
N GLY A 248 -5.72 19.12 6.90
CA GLY A 248 -6.39 19.92 5.86
C GLY A 248 -5.58 20.09 4.57
N TYR A 249 -4.52 19.32 4.38
CA TYR A 249 -3.64 19.35 3.20
C TYR A 249 -3.65 18.02 2.44
N PRO A 250 -4.78 17.59 1.84
CA PRO A 250 -4.88 16.27 1.22
C PRO A 250 -3.91 16.11 0.04
N VAL A 251 -3.34 14.91 -0.09
CA VAL A 251 -2.43 14.57 -1.19
C VAL A 251 -3.20 14.52 -2.51
N ALA A 252 -2.67 15.16 -3.56
CA ALA A 252 -3.26 15.15 -4.90
C ALA A 252 -3.30 13.72 -5.47
N GLY A 253 -4.41 13.35 -6.12
CA GLY A 253 -4.62 12.01 -6.70
C GLY A 253 -4.93 10.91 -5.67
N ASP A 254 -4.94 11.21 -4.38
CA ASP A 254 -5.26 10.22 -3.34
C ASP A 254 -6.77 9.98 -3.28
N LYS A 255 -7.19 8.72 -3.50
CA LYS A 255 -8.60 8.32 -3.53
C LYS A 255 -9.16 8.05 -2.13
N LEU A 256 -8.30 7.80 -1.13
CA LEU A 256 -8.71 7.48 0.25
C LEU A 256 -8.58 8.68 1.18
N TYR A 257 -7.50 9.45 1.05
CA TYR A 257 -7.16 10.61 1.89
C TYR A 257 -7.13 11.92 1.09
N GLY A 258 -7.69 11.92 -0.13
CA GLY A 258 -7.80 13.11 -0.96
C GLY A 258 -9.00 13.97 -0.60
N LEU A 259 -9.57 14.59 -1.62
CA LEU A 259 -10.71 15.52 -1.46
C LEU A 259 -12.02 14.82 -1.07
N ASP A 260 -12.21 13.55 -1.49
CA ASP A 260 -13.42 12.77 -1.23
C ASP A 260 -13.08 11.27 -1.19
N GLU A 261 -13.37 10.60 -0.08
CA GLU A 261 -13.14 9.15 0.07
C GLU A 261 -14.06 8.29 -0.80
N GLN A 262 -15.13 8.85 -1.37
CA GLN A 262 -15.97 8.14 -2.33
C GLN A 262 -15.19 7.72 -3.58
N PHE A 263 -14.12 8.43 -3.94
CA PHE A 263 -13.24 8.02 -5.04
C PHE A 263 -12.62 6.65 -4.81
N TYR A 264 -12.32 6.29 -3.56
CA TYR A 264 -11.84 4.96 -3.22
C TYR A 264 -12.87 3.86 -3.49
N ARG A 265 -14.14 4.12 -3.12
CA ARG A 265 -15.25 3.20 -3.37
C ARG A 265 -15.57 3.08 -4.86
N LYS A 266 -15.63 4.23 -5.56
CA LYS A 266 -15.83 4.27 -7.01
C LYS A 266 -14.72 3.55 -7.77
N LEU A 267 -13.47 3.69 -7.35
CA LEU A 267 -12.36 2.94 -7.94
C LEU A 267 -12.53 1.43 -7.76
N ALA A 268 -12.94 0.99 -6.57
CA ALA A 268 -13.15 -0.43 -6.27
C ALA A 268 -14.30 -1.05 -7.09
N LEU A 269 -15.29 -0.23 -7.47
CA LEU A 269 -16.45 -0.63 -8.27
C LEU A 269 -16.30 -0.32 -9.76
N ASP A 270 -15.14 0.20 -10.18
CA ASP A 270 -14.87 0.68 -11.55
C ASP A 270 -15.91 1.70 -12.07
N THR A 271 -16.34 2.61 -11.19
CA THR A 271 -17.37 3.64 -11.48
C THR A 271 -16.85 5.07 -11.41
N LEU A 272 -15.51 5.27 -11.45
CA LEU A 272 -14.91 6.61 -11.53
C LEU A 272 -15.28 7.29 -12.85
N THR A 273 -15.96 8.44 -12.77
CA THR A 273 -16.33 9.25 -13.93
C THR A 273 -15.15 10.09 -14.44
N PHE A 274 -15.32 10.72 -15.59
CA PHE A 274 -14.34 11.67 -16.13
C PHE A 274 -14.18 12.89 -15.20
N GLU A 275 -15.28 13.41 -14.65
CA GLU A 275 -15.27 14.52 -13.69
C GLU A 275 -14.54 14.15 -12.38
N ASP A 276 -14.71 12.90 -11.91
CA ASP A 276 -13.98 12.40 -10.76
C ASP A 276 -12.47 12.39 -11.02
N ARG A 277 -12.06 11.93 -12.21
CA ARG A 277 -10.64 11.91 -12.62
C ARG A 277 -10.05 13.32 -12.74
N GLN A 278 -10.82 14.28 -13.25
CA GLN A 278 -10.39 15.68 -13.27
C GLN A 278 -10.18 16.28 -11.88
N LYS A 279 -11.02 15.92 -10.89
CA LYS A 279 -10.87 16.34 -9.50
C LYS A 279 -9.66 15.70 -8.82
N LEU A 280 -9.34 14.47 -9.16
CA LEU A 280 -8.16 13.76 -8.66
C LEU A 280 -6.85 14.40 -9.14
N VAL A 281 -6.85 15.06 -10.30
CA VAL A 281 -5.67 15.71 -10.94
C VAL A 281 -4.65 14.70 -11.46
N LEU A 282 -4.35 13.66 -10.70
CA LEU A 282 -3.45 12.55 -11.04
C LEU A 282 -4.16 11.20 -10.90
N ASN A 283 -3.76 10.23 -11.70
CA ASN A 283 -4.30 8.86 -11.67
C ASN A 283 -3.85 8.06 -10.44
N ARG A 284 -2.89 8.57 -9.67
CA ARG A 284 -2.35 7.97 -8.45
C ARG A 284 -2.09 9.04 -7.39
N GLN A 285 -1.94 8.63 -6.15
CA GLN A 285 -1.50 9.55 -5.11
C GLN A 285 -0.12 10.13 -5.43
N ALA A 286 0.01 11.44 -5.35
CA ALA A 286 1.26 12.17 -5.59
C ALA A 286 2.21 12.05 -4.40
N LEU A 287 2.69 10.82 -4.16
CA LEU A 287 3.63 10.48 -3.09
C LEU A 287 4.75 9.61 -3.65
N HIS A 288 5.99 9.98 -3.36
CA HIS A 288 7.20 9.35 -3.89
C HIS A 288 8.29 9.29 -2.82
N CYS A 289 8.83 8.09 -2.56
CA CYS A 289 9.99 7.91 -1.67
C CYS A 289 11.27 8.30 -2.44
N CYS A 290 11.73 9.53 -2.27
CA CYS A 290 12.82 10.10 -3.07
C CYS A 290 14.21 9.85 -2.49
N GLU A 291 14.34 9.50 -1.20
CA GLU A 291 15.64 9.22 -0.58
C GLU A 291 15.49 8.22 0.56
N ILE A 292 16.42 7.28 0.62
CA ILE A 292 16.64 6.38 1.74
C ILE A 292 18.11 6.37 2.13
N SER A 293 18.38 6.26 3.43
CA SER A 293 19.72 6.04 3.95
C SER A 293 19.69 5.04 5.09
N PHE A 294 20.53 4.02 5.01
CA PHE A 294 20.59 2.90 5.94
C PHE A 294 22.00 2.32 6.05
N GLU A 295 22.26 1.50 7.06
CA GLU A 295 23.50 0.74 7.19
C GLU A 295 23.36 -0.60 6.46
N HIS A 296 24.37 -0.94 5.66
CA HIS A 296 24.43 -2.21 4.95
C HIS A 296 24.58 -3.37 5.92
N PRO A 297 23.77 -4.45 5.82
CA PRO A 297 23.65 -5.49 6.85
C PRO A 297 24.91 -6.34 7.07
N VAL A 298 25.85 -6.34 6.11
CA VAL A 298 27.11 -7.10 6.19
C VAL A 298 28.30 -6.18 6.39
N SER A 299 28.42 -5.13 5.58
CA SER A 299 29.61 -4.25 5.62
C SER A 299 29.53 -3.12 6.64
N ASN A 300 28.35 -2.88 7.24
CA ASN A 300 28.01 -1.76 8.13
C ASN A 300 28.29 -0.37 7.53
N LYS A 301 28.52 -0.29 6.22
CA LYS A 301 28.70 0.99 5.53
C LYS A 301 27.36 1.67 5.32
N LYS A 302 27.33 2.97 5.53
CA LYS A 302 26.16 3.80 5.24
C LYS A 302 25.95 3.89 3.73
N ILE A 303 24.77 3.50 3.28
CA ILE A 303 24.32 3.64 1.89
C ILE A 303 23.24 4.71 1.85
N THR A 304 23.37 5.67 0.94
CA THR A 304 22.37 6.71 0.70
C THR A 304 22.05 6.71 -0.79
N LEU A 305 20.76 6.54 -1.13
CA LEU A 305 20.30 6.48 -2.51
C LEU A 305 19.13 7.44 -2.72
N GLN A 306 19.04 7.98 -3.92
CA GLN A 306 18.01 8.94 -4.31
C GLN A 306 17.32 8.50 -5.60
N SER A 307 16.04 8.83 -5.71
CA SER A 307 15.23 8.72 -6.91
C SER A 307 14.64 10.09 -7.24
N PRO A 308 14.71 10.53 -8.51
CA PRO A 308 14.19 11.83 -8.91
C PRO A 308 12.65 11.88 -8.75
N ILE A 309 12.14 13.08 -8.51
CA ILE A 309 10.70 13.33 -8.45
C ILE A 309 10.08 12.92 -9.80
N PRO A 310 8.98 12.14 -9.83
CA PRO A 310 8.26 11.83 -11.06
C PRO A 310 7.76 13.11 -11.76
N LEU A 311 7.95 13.17 -13.07
CA LEU A 311 7.63 14.34 -13.88
C LEU A 311 6.19 14.82 -13.72
N GLU A 312 5.24 13.87 -13.66
CA GLU A 312 3.82 14.19 -13.44
C GLU A 312 3.55 14.92 -12.11
N MET A 313 4.38 14.70 -11.08
CA MET A 313 4.25 15.41 -9.80
C MET A 313 4.80 16.84 -9.90
N GLU A 314 5.90 17.05 -10.62
CA GLU A 314 6.45 18.38 -10.87
C GLU A 314 5.49 19.21 -11.73
N GLU A 315 4.96 18.62 -12.78
CA GLU A 315 4.02 19.28 -13.70
C GLU A 315 2.78 19.85 -12.98
N VAL A 316 2.22 19.12 -11.98
CA VAL A 316 1.08 19.63 -11.19
C VAL A 316 1.39 20.96 -10.52
N VAL A 317 2.61 21.13 -10.01
CA VAL A 317 3.02 22.35 -9.32
C VAL A 317 3.49 23.43 -10.30
N ASP A 318 3.98 23.05 -11.50
CA ASP A 318 4.41 23.97 -12.55
C ASP A 318 3.25 24.52 -13.41
N LEU A 319 2.15 23.75 -13.52
CA LEU A 319 0.94 24.11 -14.31
C LEU A 319 0.20 25.37 -13.83
N GLY A 320 0.64 26.03 -12.76
CA GLY A 320 0.18 27.39 -12.41
C GLY A 320 0.44 28.44 -13.50
N LYS A 321 1.10 28.08 -14.60
CA LYS A 321 1.41 28.95 -15.76
C LYS A 321 0.65 28.58 -17.05
N GLY A 322 -0.60 28.13 -16.95
CA GLY A 322 -1.53 28.21 -18.09
C GLY A 322 -1.64 26.99 -19.00
N LYS A 323 -1.26 25.77 -18.59
CA LYS A 323 -1.62 24.53 -19.31
C LYS A 323 -2.62 23.71 -18.51
N LYS A 324 -3.76 23.32 -19.14
CA LYS A 324 -4.71 22.39 -18.53
C LYS A 324 -4.09 20.99 -18.49
N PRO A 325 -4.14 20.26 -17.35
CA PRO A 325 -3.86 18.84 -17.39
C PRO A 325 -5.00 18.12 -18.13
N PHE A 326 -4.65 17.27 -19.07
CA PHE A 326 -5.38 16.29 -19.89
C PHE A 326 -6.89 16.38 -20.04
#